data_2f9155097532512f6f93d19225c543ed
#
_entry.id   2f9155097532512f6f93d19225c543ed
#
_cell.length_a   1.000
_cell.length_b   1.000
_cell.length_c   1.000
_cell.angle_alpha   90.00
_cell.angle_beta   90.00
_cell.angle_gamma   90.00
#
_symmetry.space_group_name_H-M   'P 1'
#
loop_
_entity.id
_entity.type
_entity.pdbx_description
1 polymer ?
#
loop_
_entity_poly.entity_id
_entity_poly.type
_entity_poly.pdbx_seq_one_letter_code
_entity_poly.pdbx_strand_id
1 'polypeptide(L)'
;NDIALYINNKIHLKVYSVSLESAIVATGNISQAGLEGVNEECAVLVNELSSTDRLFFEKIRNEATYVDDAVYQKYLERYEELVNEVPKQVEYEDLVIVPKKDHFLISALPMTRNVDDLIKGYENINSGLKPSENSETCACIYHDLTNYNIESGLSQEEFLKKLKFQFFAHPFIKKIDELINPEAYFGRVKEWVQKNCTTVPLPRRWELTENVQTLYDWFVKLGDGKYVVDAPNHSQRIRKIR
;
A
#
# COMPACT_ATOMS: atom_id res chain seq x y z
N ASN A 1 -18.61 26.85 -27.04
CA ASN A 1 -18.03 26.64 -25.71
C ASN A 1 -16.53 26.87 -25.84
N ASP A 2 -16.03 27.98 -25.31
CA ASP A 2 -14.63 28.33 -25.41
C ASP A 2 -13.86 27.60 -24.32
N ILE A 3 -13.21 26.50 -24.70
CA ILE A 3 -12.30 25.76 -23.84
C ILE A 3 -10.88 26.20 -24.18
N ALA A 4 -10.17 26.80 -23.22
CA ALA A 4 -8.76 27.11 -23.36
C ALA A 4 -7.92 25.86 -23.03
N LEU A 5 -7.14 25.41 -24.00
CA LEU A 5 -6.23 24.27 -23.82
C LEU A 5 -4.79 24.75 -23.67
N TYR A 6 -4.11 24.21 -22.66
CA TYR A 6 -2.71 24.46 -22.38
C TYR A 6 -1.95 23.16 -22.30
N ILE A 7 -0.75 23.09 -22.86
CA ILE A 7 0.11 21.91 -22.86
C ILE A 7 1.41 22.22 -22.12
N ASN A 8 1.78 21.35 -21.17
CA ASN A 8 3.06 21.41 -20.48
C ASN A 8 3.61 19.98 -20.30
N ASN A 9 4.70 19.67 -21.00
CA ASN A 9 5.31 18.33 -21.05
C ASN A 9 5.96 17.87 -19.74
N LYS A 10 6.04 18.75 -18.73
CA LYS A 10 6.65 18.45 -17.44
C LYS A 10 5.62 18.02 -16.39
N ILE A 11 4.34 18.04 -16.73
CA ILE A 11 3.26 17.83 -15.77
C ILE A 11 2.62 16.46 -15.96
N HIS A 12 2.48 15.76 -14.84
CA HIS A 12 1.73 14.51 -14.75
C HIS A 12 0.76 14.58 -13.56
N LEU A 13 -0.07 15.63 -13.53
CA LEU A 13 -1.05 15.85 -12.47
C LEU A 13 -2.45 15.46 -12.97
N LYS A 14 -3.23 14.81 -12.08
CA LYS A 14 -4.65 14.57 -12.25
C LYS A 14 -5.38 15.37 -11.17
N VAL A 15 -5.59 16.65 -11.45
CA VAL A 15 -6.24 17.61 -10.55
C VAL A 15 -7.39 18.27 -11.30
N TYR A 16 -8.56 18.17 -10.73
CA TYR A 16 -9.80 18.70 -11.29
C TYR A 16 -10.36 19.74 -10.34
N SER A 17 -10.48 20.99 -10.80
CA SER A 17 -10.93 22.09 -9.97
C SER A 17 -11.88 22.99 -10.75
N VAL A 18 -12.87 23.53 -10.05
CA VAL A 18 -13.72 24.60 -10.52
C VAL A 18 -13.34 25.85 -9.73
N SER A 19 -12.99 26.94 -10.41
CA SER A 19 -12.61 28.25 -9.81
C SER A 19 -11.37 28.26 -8.90
N LEU A 20 -10.59 27.19 -8.82
CA LEU A 20 -9.44 27.08 -7.91
C LEU A 20 -9.77 27.32 -6.43
N GLU A 21 -10.99 27.05 -6.02
CA GLU A 21 -11.39 27.12 -4.60
C GLU A 21 -11.26 25.75 -3.93
N SER A 22 -11.68 24.71 -4.64
CA SER A 22 -11.58 23.32 -4.23
C SER A 22 -11.04 22.48 -5.39
N ALA A 23 -10.50 21.32 -5.09
CA ALA A 23 -9.98 20.41 -6.11
C ALA A 23 -10.19 18.95 -5.74
N ILE A 24 -10.36 18.12 -6.76
CA ILE A 24 -10.21 16.67 -6.65
C ILE A 24 -8.82 16.32 -7.17
N VAL A 25 -8.02 15.70 -6.36
CA VAL A 25 -6.72 15.11 -6.74
C VAL A 25 -6.91 13.62 -6.87
N ALA A 26 -6.57 13.07 -8.03
CA ALA A 26 -6.86 11.67 -8.33
C ALA A 26 -5.67 10.94 -8.96
N THR A 27 -5.72 9.62 -8.96
CA THR A 27 -4.81 8.77 -9.74
C THR A 27 -5.30 8.59 -11.16
N GLY A 28 -6.62 8.60 -11.36
CA GLY A 28 -7.29 8.39 -12.63
C GLY A 28 -7.33 9.60 -13.55
N ASN A 29 -7.24 9.33 -14.85
CA ASN A 29 -7.53 10.34 -15.87
C ASN A 29 -9.05 10.45 -16.08
N ILE A 30 -9.53 11.55 -16.68
CA ILE A 30 -10.89 11.65 -17.21
C ILE A 30 -10.98 10.77 -18.47
N SER A 31 -11.18 9.50 -18.26
CA SER A 31 -11.35 8.50 -19.30
C SER A 31 -12.46 7.52 -18.88
N GLN A 32 -13.01 6.79 -19.82
CA GLN A 32 -14.03 5.78 -19.51
C GLN A 32 -13.52 4.77 -18.46
N ALA A 33 -12.31 4.25 -18.64
CA ALA A 33 -11.70 3.30 -17.70
C ALA A 33 -11.49 3.87 -16.30
N GLY A 34 -11.12 5.16 -16.19
CA GLY A 34 -10.89 5.80 -14.89
C GLY A 34 -12.19 6.25 -14.18
N LEU A 35 -13.26 6.52 -14.93
CA LEU A 35 -14.53 7.02 -14.37
C LEU A 35 -15.57 5.92 -14.17
N GLU A 36 -15.55 4.85 -14.96
CA GLU A 36 -16.54 3.77 -14.93
C GLU A 36 -16.10 2.55 -14.11
N GLY A 37 -15.01 2.67 -13.34
CA GLY A 37 -14.57 1.63 -12.41
C GLY A 37 -13.92 0.41 -13.07
N VAL A 38 -13.40 0.55 -14.30
CA VAL A 38 -12.61 -0.49 -14.96
C VAL A 38 -11.22 -0.59 -14.31
N ASN A 39 -10.66 0.57 -13.89
CA ASN A 39 -9.44 0.64 -13.12
C ASN A 39 -9.78 0.92 -11.65
N GLU A 40 -8.93 0.42 -10.75
CA GLU A 40 -8.99 0.84 -9.34
C GLU A 40 -8.30 2.19 -9.19
N GLU A 41 -9.07 3.22 -8.88
CA GLU A 41 -8.61 4.60 -8.79
C GLU A 41 -8.89 5.16 -7.39
N CYS A 42 -8.04 6.08 -6.96
CA CYS A 42 -8.20 6.79 -5.70
C CYS A 42 -8.32 8.28 -5.95
N ALA A 43 -9.22 8.95 -5.24
CA ALA A 43 -9.36 10.39 -5.32
C ALA A 43 -9.55 11.01 -3.93
N VAL A 44 -9.02 12.20 -3.75
CA VAL A 44 -9.15 13.01 -2.53
C VAL A 44 -9.79 14.34 -2.89
N LEU A 45 -10.84 14.70 -2.17
CA LEU A 45 -11.45 16.03 -2.27
C LEU A 45 -10.71 16.98 -1.31
N VAL A 46 -10.11 18.02 -1.86
CA VAL A 46 -9.54 19.16 -1.12
C VAL A 46 -10.59 20.28 -1.14
N ASN A 47 -11.24 20.51 -0.02
CA ASN A 47 -12.36 21.46 0.08
C ASN A 47 -11.93 22.93 -0.02
N GLU A 48 -10.66 23.25 0.30
CA GLU A 48 -10.14 24.60 0.25
C GLU A 48 -8.67 24.55 -0.21
N LEU A 49 -8.41 25.13 -1.37
CA LEU A 49 -7.05 25.32 -1.88
C LEU A 49 -6.40 26.54 -1.22
N SER A 50 -5.20 26.33 -0.66
CA SER A 50 -4.44 27.41 -0.09
C SER A 50 -4.00 28.44 -1.17
N SER A 51 -3.60 29.61 -0.75
CA SER A 51 -3.02 30.61 -1.67
C SER A 51 -1.76 30.08 -2.38
N THR A 52 -0.98 29.25 -1.69
CA THR A 52 0.21 28.62 -2.27
C THR A 52 -0.16 27.63 -3.37
N ASP A 53 -1.21 26.83 -3.18
CA ASP A 53 -1.69 25.88 -4.20
C ASP A 53 -2.20 26.63 -5.44
N ARG A 54 -2.95 27.70 -5.24
CA ARG A 54 -3.45 28.54 -6.33
C ARG A 54 -2.31 29.15 -7.14
N LEU A 55 -1.30 29.72 -6.47
CA LEU A 55 -0.11 30.25 -7.13
C LEU A 55 0.66 29.16 -7.89
N PHE A 56 0.73 27.96 -7.36
CA PHE A 56 1.34 26.83 -8.05
C PHE A 56 0.61 26.49 -9.35
N PHE A 57 -0.73 26.41 -9.35
CA PHE A 57 -1.49 26.15 -10.57
C PHE A 57 -1.42 27.31 -11.58
N GLU A 58 -1.40 28.55 -11.11
CA GLU A 58 -1.20 29.70 -11.98
C GLU A 58 0.19 29.69 -12.65
N LYS A 59 1.24 29.34 -11.90
CA LYS A 59 2.58 29.15 -12.43
C LYS A 59 2.61 28.08 -13.52
N ILE A 60 2.02 26.92 -13.25
CA ILE A 60 1.92 25.82 -14.22
C ILE A 60 1.26 26.29 -15.52
N ARG A 61 0.15 27.01 -15.42
CA ARG A 61 -0.56 27.56 -16.58
C ARG A 61 0.28 28.59 -17.32
N ASN A 62 0.97 29.46 -16.61
CA ASN A 62 1.81 30.51 -17.22
C ASN A 62 3.06 29.95 -17.91
N GLU A 63 3.59 28.80 -17.46
CA GLU A 63 4.69 28.07 -18.08
C GLU A 63 4.24 27.13 -19.21
N ALA A 64 2.94 26.98 -19.41
CA ALA A 64 2.38 26.10 -20.43
C ALA A 64 2.21 26.82 -21.78
N THR A 65 2.24 26.05 -22.84
CA THR A 65 1.93 26.52 -24.20
C THR A 65 0.43 26.57 -24.39
N TYR A 66 -0.12 27.76 -24.65
CA TYR A 66 -1.50 27.88 -25.09
C TYR A 66 -1.68 27.28 -26.49
N VAL A 67 -2.69 26.46 -26.67
CA VAL A 67 -2.99 25.84 -27.94
C VAL A 67 -3.95 26.73 -28.73
N ASP A 68 -3.41 27.55 -29.60
CA ASP A 68 -4.15 28.24 -30.64
C ASP A 68 -4.27 27.38 -31.92
N ASP A 69 -4.93 27.91 -32.94
CA ASP A 69 -5.10 27.20 -34.18
C ASP A 69 -3.77 26.80 -34.87
N ALA A 70 -2.75 27.66 -34.76
CA ALA A 70 -1.45 27.40 -35.36
C ALA A 70 -0.69 26.28 -34.65
N VAL A 71 -0.75 26.27 -33.30
CA VAL A 71 -0.19 25.20 -32.48
C VAL A 71 -0.96 23.91 -32.71
N TYR A 72 -2.29 23.98 -32.78
CA TYR A 72 -3.14 22.80 -33.04
C TYR A 72 -2.78 22.15 -34.39
N GLN A 73 -2.63 22.93 -35.47
CA GLN A 73 -2.26 22.38 -36.79
C GLN A 73 -0.91 21.67 -36.76
N LYS A 74 0.09 22.23 -36.07
CA LYS A 74 1.40 21.56 -35.92
C LYS A 74 1.32 20.24 -35.18
N TYR A 75 0.47 20.14 -34.17
CA TYR A 75 0.26 18.88 -33.46
C TYR A 75 -0.50 17.87 -34.32
N LEU A 76 -1.45 18.32 -35.11
CA LEU A 76 -2.21 17.47 -36.03
C LEU A 76 -1.30 16.86 -37.11
N GLU A 77 -0.48 17.70 -37.78
CA GLU A 77 0.52 17.25 -38.73
C GLU A 77 1.45 16.18 -38.13
N ARG A 78 1.96 16.45 -36.92
CA ARG A 78 2.84 15.51 -36.21
C ARG A 78 2.13 14.20 -35.83
N TYR A 79 0.87 14.30 -35.43
CA TYR A 79 0.04 13.11 -35.15
C TYR A 79 -0.16 12.25 -36.40
N GLU A 80 -0.47 12.86 -37.54
CA GLU A 80 -0.63 12.16 -38.82
C GLU A 80 0.65 11.45 -39.26
N GLU A 81 1.81 12.08 -39.07
CA GLU A 81 3.12 11.45 -39.30
C GLU A 81 3.29 10.21 -38.38
N LEU A 82 3.04 10.36 -37.08
CA LEU A 82 3.19 9.28 -36.12
C LEU A 82 2.22 8.12 -36.37
N VAL A 83 0.97 8.38 -36.72
CA VAL A 83 -0.02 7.33 -37.02
C VAL A 83 0.40 6.50 -38.20
N ASN A 84 1.08 7.11 -39.19
CA ASN A 84 1.60 6.40 -40.33
C ASN A 84 2.90 5.63 -40.03
N GLU A 85 3.63 6.00 -38.99
CA GLU A 85 4.87 5.35 -38.57
C GLU A 85 4.66 4.25 -37.50
N VAL A 86 3.54 4.27 -36.80
CA VAL A 86 3.27 3.26 -35.78
C VAL A 86 2.98 1.92 -36.44
N PRO A 87 3.81 0.89 -36.28
CA PRO A 87 3.46 -0.45 -36.72
C PRO A 87 2.12 -0.80 -36.07
N LYS A 88 1.18 -1.29 -36.88
CA LYS A 88 -0.13 -1.78 -36.46
C LYS A 88 0.03 -2.55 -35.17
N GLN A 89 -0.65 -2.06 -34.13
CA GLN A 89 -0.75 -2.64 -32.80
C GLN A 89 0.07 -3.92 -32.62
N VAL A 90 1.19 -3.80 -31.90
CA VAL A 90 1.64 -4.96 -31.15
C VAL A 90 0.42 -5.27 -30.28
N GLU A 91 -0.33 -6.33 -30.57
CA GLU A 91 -1.18 -6.96 -29.60
C GLU A 91 -0.25 -7.17 -28.40
N TYR A 92 -0.42 -6.34 -27.38
CA TYR A 92 0.11 -6.68 -26.08
C TYR A 92 -0.62 -7.99 -25.79
N GLU A 93 0.00 -9.13 -26.08
CA GLU A 93 -0.29 -10.33 -25.34
C GLU A 93 -0.31 -9.84 -23.90
N ASP A 94 -1.45 -9.92 -23.26
CA ASP A 94 -1.58 -9.59 -21.86
C ASP A 94 -0.36 -10.19 -21.18
N LEU A 95 0.61 -9.34 -20.84
CA LEU A 95 1.67 -9.71 -19.94
C LEU A 95 0.94 -9.95 -18.62
N VAL A 96 0.27 -11.09 -18.54
CA VAL A 96 -0.18 -11.66 -17.31
C VAL A 96 1.12 -11.82 -16.53
N ILE A 97 1.45 -10.79 -15.73
CA ILE A 97 2.43 -10.91 -14.69
C ILE A 97 1.83 -11.96 -13.77
N VAL A 98 2.08 -13.23 -14.10
CA VAL A 98 1.78 -14.32 -13.17
C VAL A 98 2.66 -14.00 -11.96
N PRO A 99 2.08 -13.54 -10.84
CA PRO A 99 2.88 -13.26 -9.68
C PRO A 99 3.65 -14.53 -9.39
N LYS A 100 4.99 -14.44 -9.32
CA LYS A 100 5.79 -15.59 -8.93
C LYS A 100 5.17 -16.12 -7.64
N LYS A 101 4.84 -17.40 -7.62
CA LYS A 101 3.96 -18.09 -6.67
C LYS A 101 4.32 -17.89 -5.19
N ASP A 102 5.46 -17.27 -4.88
CA ASP A 102 6.02 -17.10 -3.55
C ASP A 102 6.51 -15.67 -3.25
N HIS A 103 5.93 -14.65 -3.90
CA HIS A 103 6.26 -13.26 -3.60
C HIS A 103 5.18 -12.63 -2.72
N PHE A 104 5.60 -12.05 -1.60
CA PHE A 104 4.73 -11.43 -0.62
C PHE A 104 5.04 -9.94 -0.47
N LEU A 105 4.05 -9.14 -0.12
CA LEU A 105 4.25 -7.75 0.27
C LEU A 105 4.71 -7.71 1.73
N ILE A 106 5.67 -6.86 2.05
CA ILE A 106 6.11 -6.69 3.43
C ILE A 106 5.00 -6.12 4.31
N SER A 107 4.10 -5.35 3.72
CA SER A 107 2.89 -4.84 4.37
C SER A 107 1.89 -5.93 4.77
N ALA A 108 2.09 -7.18 4.35
CA ALA A 108 1.30 -8.31 4.83
C ALA A 108 1.78 -8.86 6.19
N LEU A 109 2.91 -8.37 6.71
CA LEU A 109 3.37 -8.68 8.06
C LEU A 109 2.64 -7.83 9.10
N PRO A 110 2.45 -8.33 10.34
CA PRO A 110 1.89 -7.52 11.41
C PRO A 110 2.78 -6.30 11.70
N MET A 111 2.16 -5.15 11.87
CA MET A 111 2.82 -3.87 12.14
C MET A 111 2.73 -3.47 13.61
N THR A 112 1.68 -3.85 14.32
CA THR A 112 1.55 -3.62 15.77
C THR A 112 2.54 -4.50 16.51
N ARG A 113 3.39 -3.90 17.31
CA ARG A 113 4.55 -4.54 17.94
C ARG A 113 4.23 -5.84 18.68
N ASN A 114 3.10 -5.89 19.36
CA ASN A 114 2.61 -7.08 20.05
C ASN A 114 1.08 -7.14 20.03
N VAL A 115 0.54 -8.32 20.25
CA VAL A 115 -0.91 -8.58 20.21
C VAL A 115 -1.66 -7.85 21.31
N ASP A 116 -1.04 -7.64 22.49
CA ASP A 116 -1.69 -6.97 23.61
C ASP A 116 -1.93 -5.48 23.31
N ASP A 117 -1.01 -4.82 22.61
CA ASP A 117 -1.20 -3.45 22.15
C ASP A 117 -2.28 -3.36 21.07
N LEU A 118 -2.41 -4.36 20.19
CA LEU A 118 -3.50 -4.43 19.22
C LEU A 118 -4.85 -4.58 19.91
N ILE A 119 -4.95 -5.43 20.94
CA ILE A 119 -6.18 -5.59 21.73
C ILE A 119 -6.58 -4.26 22.38
N LYS A 120 -5.67 -3.59 23.06
CA LYS A 120 -5.94 -2.29 23.70
C LYS A 120 -6.38 -1.24 22.67
N GLY A 121 -5.72 -1.20 21.51
CA GLY A 121 -6.08 -0.29 20.43
C GLY A 121 -7.47 -0.58 19.88
N TYR A 122 -7.82 -1.84 19.69
CA TYR A 122 -9.15 -2.27 19.28
C TYR A 122 -10.24 -1.89 20.27
N GLU A 123 -10.02 -2.12 21.56
CA GLU A 123 -10.94 -1.74 22.64
C GLU A 123 -11.15 -0.22 22.69
N ASN A 124 -10.09 0.57 22.53
CA ASN A 124 -10.18 2.03 22.47
C ASN A 124 -11.02 2.49 21.26
N ILE A 125 -10.81 1.92 20.10
CA ILE A 125 -11.59 2.24 18.88
C ILE A 125 -13.08 1.91 19.11
N ASN A 126 -13.40 0.75 19.67
CA ASN A 126 -14.78 0.34 19.95
C ASN A 126 -15.45 1.21 21.03
N SER A 127 -14.67 1.76 21.96
CA SER A 127 -15.17 2.68 22.98
C SER A 127 -15.33 4.12 22.49
N GLY A 128 -15.06 4.38 21.21
CA GLY A 128 -15.11 5.74 20.64
C GLY A 128 -13.96 6.66 21.09
N LEU A 129 -12.97 6.11 21.82
CA LEU A 129 -11.74 6.82 22.14
C LEU A 129 -10.89 6.82 20.87
N LYS A 130 -10.91 7.93 20.14
CA LYS A 130 -10.00 8.10 19.00
C LYS A 130 -8.57 8.14 19.51
N PRO A 131 -7.70 7.18 19.14
CA PRO A 131 -6.28 7.38 19.33
C PRO A 131 -5.90 8.68 18.61
N SER A 132 -4.89 9.40 19.07
CA SER A 132 -4.46 10.61 18.36
C SER A 132 -4.20 10.25 16.91
N GLU A 133 -4.93 10.85 15.99
CA GLU A 133 -4.99 10.48 14.56
C GLU A 133 -3.62 10.48 13.86
N ASN A 134 -2.60 11.04 14.51
CA ASN A 134 -1.25 11.21 13.99
C ASN A 134 -0.19 10.29 14.64
N SER A 135 -0.58 9.28 15.43
CA SER A 135 0.43 8.39 16.01
C SER A 135 0.71 7.21 15.08
N GLU A 136 2.00 6.90 14.89
CA GLU A 136 2.48 5.72 14.18
C GLU A 136 1.83 4.42 14.73
N THR A 137 1.63 4.36 16.04
CA THR A 137 0.94 3.25 16.71
C THR A 137 -0.50 3.09 16.22
N CYS A 138 -1.23 4.19 16.01
CA CYS A 138 -2.59 4.16 15.50
C CYS A 138 -2.63 3.61 14.07
N ALA A 139 -1.71 4.06 13.21
CA ALA A 139 -1.59 3.56 11.84
C ALA A 139 -1.30 2.04 11.81
N CYS A 140 -0.42 1.54 12.68
CA CYS A 140 -0.13 0.11 12.79
C CYS A 140 -1.36 -0.70 13.22
N ILE A 141 -2.15 -0.21 14.19
CA ILE A 141 -3.38 -0.87 14.65
C ILE A 141 -4.39 -0.98 13.51
N TYR A 142 -4.71 0.13 12.82
CA TYR A 142 -5.64 0.11 11.69
C TYR A 142 -5.15 -0.78 10.55
N HIS A 143 -3.86 -0.76 10.27
CA HIS A 143 -3.24 -1.66 9.30
C HIS A 143 -3.56 -3.12 9.63
N ASP A 144 -3.29 -3.56 10.86
CA ASP A 144 -3.43 -4.95 11.24
C ASP A 144 -4.90 -5.37 11.31
N LEU A 145 -5.79 -4.51 11.81
CA LEU A 145 -7.23 -4.78 11.80
C LEU A 145 -7.76 -5.00 10.37
N THR A 146 -7.29 -4.18 9.42
CA THR A 146 -7.66 -4.30 8.01
C THR A 146 -7.03 -5.54 7.37
N ASN A 147 -5.72 -5.74 7.55
CA ASN A 147 -4.97 -6.84 6.95
C ASN A 147 -5.50 -8.22 7.37
N TYR A 148 -5.95 -8.34 8.63
CA TYR A 148 -6.55 -9.58 9.16
C TYR A 148 -8.08 -9.59 9.15
N ASN A 149 -8.70 -8.64 8.46
CA ASN A 149 -10.16 -8.55 8.28
C ASN A 149 -10.94 -8.67 9.61
N ILE A 150 -10.56 -7.82 10.59
CA ILE A 150 -11.20 -7.78 11.89
C ILE A 150 -12.26 -6.67 11.90
N GLU A 151 -13.52 -7.05 12.03
CA GLU A 151 -14.63 -6.12 12.17
C GLU A 151 -14.68 -5.49 13.58
N SER A 152 -15.33 -4.32 13.68
CA SER A 152 -15.60 -3.66 14.95
C SER A 152 -16.69 -4.38 15.76
N GLY A 153 -16.71 -4.17 17.07
CA GLY A 153 -17.80 -4.62 17.96
C GLY A 153 -17.70 -6.06 18.47
N LEU A 154 -16.60 -6.77 18.19
CA LEU A 154 -16.38 -8.10 18.77
C LEU A 154 -15.99 -7.99 20.25
N SER A 155 -16.41 -8.96 21.06
CA SER A 155 -15.83 -9.16 22.39
C SER A 155 -14.35 -9.52 22.30
N GLN A 156 -13.60 -9.36 23.37
CA GLN A 156 -12.16 -9.69 23.39
C GLN A 156 -11.89 -11.16 23.03
N GLU A 157 -12.75 -12.07 23.47
CA GLU A 157 -12.61 -13.49 23.15
C GLU A 157 -12.83 -13.77 21.66
N GLU A 158 -13.89 -13.21 21.08
CA GLU A 158 -14.20 -13.33 19.65
C GLU A 158 -13.10 -12.70 18.79
N PHE A 159 -12.63 -11.51 19.20
CA PHE A 159 -11.52 -10.82 18.56
C PHE A 159 -10.27 -11.71 18.49
N LEU A 160 -9.84 -12.25 19.64
CA LEU A 160 -8.66 -13.13 19.70
C LEU A 160 -8.82 -14.39 18.87
N LYS A 161 -9.99 -15.02 18.93
CA LYS A 161 -10.30 -16.20 18.14
C LYS A 161 -10.22 -15.90 16.64
N LYS A 162 -10.80 -14.80 16.21
CA LYS A 162 -10.78 -14.37 14.81
C LYS A 162 -9.39 -13.97 14.35
N LEU A 163 -8.69 -13.14 15.14
CA LEU A 163 -7.33 -12.71 14.84
C LEU A 163 -6.40 -13.93 14.68
N LYS A 164 -6.45 -14.87 15.59
CA LYS A 164 -5.67 -16.10 15.52
C LYS A 164 -5.96 -16.89 14.25
N PHE A 165 -7.25 -17.08 13.93
CA PHE A 165 -7.66 -17.79 12.73
C PHE A 165 -7.12 -17.08 11.47
N GLN A 166 -7.33 -15.78 11.34
CA GLN A 166 -6.89 -15.00 10.18
C GLN A 166 -5.36 -14.95 10.06
N PHE A 167 -4.66 -14.76 11.17
CA PHE A 167 -3.19 -14.76 11.20
C PHE A 167 -2.62 -16.07 10.65
N PHE A 168 -3.02 -17.22 11.19
CA PHE A 168 -2.51 -18.51 10.73
C PHE A 168 -3.07 -18.96 9.37
N ALA A 169 -4.19 -18.40 8.94
CA ALA A 169 -4.72 -18.63 7.59
C ALA A 169 -3.98 -17.84 6.51
N HIS A 170 -3.31 -16.74 6.89
CA HIS A 170 -2.64 -15.84 5.96
C HIS A 170 -1.51 -16.57 5.21
N PRO A 171 -1.44 -16.48 3.85
CA PRO A 171 -0.46 -17.24 3.05
C PRO A 171 1.00 -16.96 3.44
N PHE A 172 1.33 -15.70 3.72
CA PHE A 172 2.68 -15.31 4.14
C PHE A 172 3.04 -15.97 5.49
N ILE A 173 2.13 -15.94 6.46
CA ILE A 173 2.32 -16.54 7.78
C ILE A 173 2.48 -18.06 7.69
N LYS A 174 1.71 -18.72 6.81
CA LYS A 174 1.88 -20.16 6.54
C LYS A 174 3.28 -20.49 6.04
N LYS A 175 3.83 -19.67 5.15
CA LYS A 175 5.20 -19.87 4.64
C LYS A 175 6.26 -19.67 5.72
N ILE A 176 6.08 -18.67 6.59
CA ILE A 176 6.97 -18.49 7.76
C ILE A 176 6.83 -19.68 8.73
N ASP A 177 5.61 -20.17 8.94
CA ASP A 177 5.37 -21.33 9.80
C ASP A 177 6.05 -22.60 9.27
N GLU A 178 6.01 -22.83 7.96
CA GLU A 178 6.77 -23.90 7.29
C GLU A 178 8.28 -23.73 7.51
N LEU A 179 8.79 -22.50 7.40
CA LEU A 179 10.21 -22.19 7.61
C LEU A 179 10.68 -22.43 9.05
N ILE A 180 9.80 -22.22 10.04
CA ILE A 180 10.07 -22.45 11.46
C ILE A 180 10.15 -23.94 11.80
N ASN A 181 9.67 -24.84 10.97
CA ASN A 181 9.59 -26.26 11.30
C ASN A 181 10.93 -27.01 11.14
N PRO A 182 11.54 -27.62 12.20
CA PRO A 182 11.11 -27.56 13.59
C PRO A 182 11.53 -26.26 14.31
N GLU A 183 12.52 -25.57 13.79
CA GLU A 183 13.06 -24.32 14.33
C GLU A 183 13.67 -23.42 13.25
N ALA A 184 13.72 -22.12 13.51
CA ALA A 184 14.41 -21.15 12.66
C ALA A 184 15.12 -20.09 13.50
N TYR A 185 16.36 -19.78 13.12
CA TYR A 185 17.11 -18.66 13.66
C TYR A 185 16.67 -17.35 13.02
N PHE A 186 16.74 -16.27 13.79
CA PHE A 186 16.31 -14.93 13.39
C PHE A 186 16.90 -14.49 12.04
N GLY A 187 18.19 -14.69 11.83
CA GLY A 187 18.87 -14.34 10.59
C GLY A 187 18.32 -15.09 9.36
N ARG A 188 17.92 -16.36 9.54
CA ARG A 188 17.30 -17.16 8.47
C ARG A 188 15.93 -16.63 8.07
N VAL A 189 15.10 -16.26 9.06
CA VAL A 189 13.77 -15.68 8.79
C VAL A 189 13.91 -14.33 8.10
N LYS A 190 14.80 -13.44 8.58
CA LYS A 190 15.09 -12.17 7.93
C LYS A 190 15.52 -12.33 6.48
N GLU A 191 16.46 -13.22 6.23
CA GLU A 191 16.98 -13.47 4.88
C GLU A 191 15.88 -14.01 3.96
N TRP A 192 15.05 -14.93 4.47
CA TRP A 192 13.95 -15.48 3.70
C TRP A 192 12.92 -14.39 3.35
N VAL A 193 12.50 -13.57 4.32
CA VAL A 193 11.57 -12.45 4.09
C VAL A 193 12.17 -11.50 3.05
N GLN A 194 13.43 -11.10 3.18
CA GLN A 194 14.06 -10.20 2.23
C GLN A 194 14.09 -10.74 0.80
N LYS A 195 14.32 -12.05 0.64
CA LYS A 195 14.39 -12.70 -0.68
C LYS A 195 13.01 -12.90 -1.33
N ASN A 196 11.96 -13.03 -0.52
CA ASN A 196 10.62 -13.38 -1.00
C ASN A 196 9.62 -12.21 -0.93
N CYS A 197 10.04 -11.03 -0.51
CA CYS A 197 9.22 -9.82 -0.62
C CYS A 197 9.46 -9.10 -1.94
N THR A 198 8.36 -8.69 -2.58
CA THR A 198 8.37 -7.95 -3.86
C THR A 198 8.17 -6.45 -3.70
N THR A 199 8.09 -5.95 -2.48
CA THR A 199 7.95 -4.51 -2.23
C THR A 199 9.16 -3.77 -2.82
N VAL A 200 8.91 -2.71 -3.59
CA VAL A 200 9.97 -1.87 -4.18
C VAL A 200 9.96 -0.50 -3.48
N PRO A 201 11.09 -0.07 -2.94
CA PRO A 201 12.39 -0.75 -2.89
C PRO A 201 12.35 -1.97 -1.96
N LEU A 202 13.17 -2.99 -2.28
CA LEU A 202 13.31 -4.14 -1.39
C LEU A 202 13.82 -3.66 -0.01
N PRO A 203 13.19 -4.11 1.10
CA PRO A 203 13.62 -3.68 2.42
C PRO A 203 15.04 -4.14 2.71
N ARG A 204 15.85 -3.28 3.26
CA ARG A 204 17.22 -3.62 3.68
C ARG A 204 17.17 -4.60 4.85
N ARG A 205 18.19 -5.43 4.96
CA ARG A 205 18.22 -6.48 5.98
C ARG A 205 18.08 -5.96 7.42
N TRP A 206 18.58 -4.78 7.71
CA TRP A 206 18.47 -4.17 9.04
C TRP A 206 17.08 -3.57 9.33
N GLU A 207 16.35 -3.11 8.31
CA GLU A 207 14.99 -2.59 8.43
C GLU A 207 13.97 -3.67 8.80
N LEU A 208 14.26 -4.94 8.51
CA LEU A 208 13.40 -6.08 8.84
C LEU A 208 13.52 -6.57 10.28
N THR A 209 14.42 -5.98 11.10
CA THR A 209 14.67 -6.48 12.45
C THR A 209 13.43 -6.40 13.31
N GLU A 210 12.78 -5.24 13.34
CA GLU A 210 11.57 -5.01 14.15
C GLU A 210 10.41 -5.86 13.65
N ASN A 211 10.22 -5.96 12.33
CA ASN A 211 9.17 -6.77 11.73
C ASN A 211 9.29 -8.25 12.10
N VAL A 212 10.51 -8.81 12.10
CA VAL A 212 10.73 -10.20 12.49
C VAL A 212 10.54 -10.40 13.99
N GLN A 213 10.92 -9.43 14.84
CA GLN A 213 10.64 -9.48 16.28
C GLN A 213 9.15 -9.46 16.57
N THR A 214 8.43 -8.53 15.94
CA THR A 214 6.96 -8.45 16.00
C THR A 214 6.33 -9.78 15.58
N LEU A 215 6.79 -10.34 14.47
CA LEU A 215 6.29 -11.62 13.97
C LEU A 215 6.49 -12.75 14.99
N TYR A 216 7.65 -12.82 15.64
CA TYR A 216 7.92 -13.82 16.68
C TYR A 216 7.00 -13.67 17.90
N ASP A 217 6.77 -12.45 18.36
CA ASP A 217 5.84 -12.16 19.45
C ASP A 217 4.40 -12.61 19.12
N TRP A 218 3.97 -12.35 17.88
CA TRP A 218 2.64 -12.79 17.43
C TRP A 218 2.51 -14.31 17.33
N PHE A 219 3.53 -15.00 16.82
CA PHE A 219 3.53 -16.47 16.80
C PHE A 219 3.45 -17.07 18.21
N VAL A 220 4.20 -16.53 19.15
CA VAL A 220 4.17 -16.98 20.54
C VAL A 220 2.82 -16.71 21.20
N LYS A 221 2.28 -15.50 21.02
CA LYS A 221 1.03 -15.09 21.68
C LYS A 221 -0.20 -15.81 21.10
N LEU A 222 -0.29 -15.94 19.78
CA LEU A 222 -1.44 -16.54 19.11
C LEU A 222 -1.32 -18.07 18.94
N GLY A 223 -0.16 -18.63 19.19
CA GLY A 223 0.13 -20.04 18.92
C GLY A 223 -0.25 -21.02 20.03
N ASP A 224 -0.91 -20.59 21.12
CA ASP A 224 -1.36 -21.44 22.24
C ASP A 224 -0.25 -22.36 22.79
N GLY A 225 0.93 -21.80 23.01
CA GLY A 225 2.06 -22.55 23.51
C GLY A 225 2.78 -23.46 22.49
N LYS A 226 2.39 -23.41 21.21
CA LYS A 226 3.08 -24.18 20.15
C LYS A 226 4.44 -23.61 19.77
N TYR A 227 4.68 -22.33 20.07
CA TYR A 227 5.90 -21.63 19.69
C TYR A 227 6.61 -21.09 20.92
N VAL A 228 7.92 -21.21 20.93
CA VAL A 228 8.80 -20.64 21.94
C VAL A 228 9.95 -19.90 21.27
N VAL A 229 10.29 -18.75 21.80
CA VAL A 229 11.47 -17.98 21.40
C VAL A 229 12.50 -18.05 22.48
N ASP A 230 13.72 -18.44 22.14
CA ASP A 230 14.90 -18.43 23.00
C ASP A 230 16.08 -17.76 22.27
N ALA A 231 17.20 -17.60 22.93
CA ALA A 231 18.39 -16.95 22.35
C ALA A 231 19.68 -17.76 22.62
N PRO A 232 19.77 -18.97 22.05
CA PRO A 232 21.01 -19.75 22.18
C PRO A 232 22.17 -19.04 21.48
N ASN A 233 23.31 -18.95 22.13
CA ASN A 233 24.54 -18.33 21.58
C ASN A 233 24.30 -16.89 21.06
N HIS A 234 23.53 -16.09 21.78
CA HIS A 234 23.20 -14.68 21.44
C HIS A 234 22.40 -14.48 20.13
N SER A 235 21.83 -15.54 19.53
CA SER A 235 20.98 -15.45 18.37
C SER A 235 19.56 -15.89 18.72
N GLN A 236 18.57 -15.02 18.48
CA GLN A 236 17.17 -15.39 18.67
C GLN A 236 16.78 -16.55 17.75
N ARG A 237 16.03 -17.46 18.32
CA ARG A 237 15.49 -18.63 17.63
C ARG A 237 14.03 -18.84 18.01
N ILE A 238 13.18 -19.08 17.03
CA ILE A 238 11.81 -19.56 17.23
C ILE A 238 11.73 -21.04 16.92
N ARG A 239 11.04 -21.81 17.72
CA ARG A 239 10.86 -23.25 17.53
C ARG A 239 9.45 -23.70 17.86
N LYS A 240 9.00 -24.76 17.18
CA LYS A 240 7.74 -25.45 17.52
C LYS A 240 7.99 -26.44 18.67
N ILE A 241 7.10 -26.36 19.66
CA ILE A 241 7.03 -27.37 20.72
C ILE A 241 5.97 -28.39 20.28
N ARG A 242 6.28 -29.65 20.43
CA ARG A 242 5.35 -30.75 20.12
C ARG A 242 4.28 -30.85 21.18
#